data_75ac53a67c91aec955a4879c8a88a1a8
#
_entry.id   75ac53a67c91aec955a4879c8a88a1a8
#
_cell.length_a   1.000
_cell.length_b   1.000
_cell.length_c   1.000
_cell.angle_alpha   90.00
_cell.angle_beta   90.00
_cell.angle_gamma   90.00
#
_symmetry.space_group_name_H-M   'P 1'
#
loop_
_entity.id
_entity.type
_entity.pdbx_description
1 polymer ?
#
loop_
_entity_poly.entity_id
_entity_poly.type
_entity_poly.pdbx_seq_one_letter_code
_entity_poly.pdbx_strand_id
1 'polypeptide(L)'
;MATRLGEKLREMRKARGLTLERLAELAGMSKSYLWELENRESQRPSAEKLTALADVLGVAAVFFIEDDARAPEEKHLDEAFFRGYQSLDPAAKEQLRKILDAFKKS
;
A
#
# COMPACT_ATOMS: atom_id res chain seq x y z
N MET A 1 8.90 11.24 -18.28
CA MET A 1 8.85 11.70 -16.89
C MET A 1 7.84 10.87 -16.10
N ALA A 2 8.17 10.59 -14.86
CA ALA A 2 7.25 9.82 -14.01
C ALA A 2 6.08 10.70 -13.57
N THR A 3 4.90 10.11 -13.44
CA THR A 3 3.74 10.77 -12.86
C THR A 3 3.90 10.88 -11.35
N ARG A 4 3.03 11.67 -10.71
CA ARG A 4 3.00 11.73 -9.25
C ARG A 4 2.68 10.34 -8.66
N LEU A 5 1.78 9.60 -9.30
CA LEU A 5 1.49 8.21 -8.92
C LEU A 5 2.75 7.36 -8.99
N GLY A 6 3.48 7.44 -10.09
CA GLY A 6 4.71 6.67 -10.28
C GLY A 6 5.76 6.98 -9.23
N GLU A 7 5.93 8.26 -8.90
CA GLU A 7 6.86 8.69 -7.87
C GLU A 7 6.46 8.16 -6.49
N LYS A 8 5.18 8.23 -6.14
CA LYS A 8 4.68 7.70 -4.88
C LYS A 8 4.90 6.20 -4.76
N LEU A 9 4.61 5.46 -5.84
CA LEU A 9 4.84 4.01 -5.87
C LEU A 9 6.31 3.68 -5.63
N ARG A 10 7.18 4.38 -6.33
CA ARG A 10 8.61 4.15 -6.23
C ARG A 10 9.14 4.46 -4.83
N GLU A 11 8.73 5.59 -4.26
CA GLU A 11 9.15 5.98 -2.92
C GLU A 11 8.66 5.00 -1.86
N MET A 12 7.40 4.58 -1.93
CA MET A 12 6.85 3.61 -0.99
C MET A 12 7.53 2.25 -1.13
N ARG A 13 7.79 1.84 -2.36
CA ARG A 13 8.49 0.58 -2.63
C ARG A 13 9.87 0.59 -2.00
N LYS A 14 10.62 1.65 -2.21
CA LYS A 14 11.98 1.78 -1.66
C LYS A 14 11.96 1.85 -0.14
N ALA A 15 11.00 2.57 0.41
CA ALA A 15 10.84 2.66 1.86
C ALA A 15 10.60 1.30 2.51
N ARG A 16 9.97 0.38 1.78
CA ARG A 16 9.75 -1.00 2.22
C ARG A 16 10.89 -1.93 1.89
N GLY A 17 11.95 -1.43 1.26
CA GLY A 17 13.10 -2.25 0.87
C GLY A 17 12.79 -3.27 -0.22
N LEU A 18 11.76 -3.01 -1.04
CA LEU A 18 11.34 -3.95 -2.08
C LEU A 18 11.97 -3.60 -3.41
N THR A 19 12.38 -4.66 -4.14
CA THR A 19 12.76 -4.50 -5.53
C THR A 19 11.50 -4.36 -6.38
N LEU A 20 11.67 -3.83 -7.59
CA LEU A 20 10.57 -3.73 -8.54
C LEU A 20 9.95 -5.11 -8.80
N GLU A 21 10.81 -6.11 -8.99
CA GLU A 21 10.40 -7.49 -9.24
C GLU A 21 9.59 -8.07 -8.07
N ARG A 22 10.06 -7.83 -6.85
CA ARG A 22 9.38 -8.37 -5.66
C ARG A 22 8.01 -7.72 -5.44
N LEU A 23 7.93 -6.41 -5.58
CA LEU A 23 6.62 -5.73 -5.44
C LEU A 23 5.64 -6.23 -6.50
N ALA A 24 6.11 -6.35 -7.76
CA ALA A 24 5.25 -6.87 -8.82
C ALA A 24 4.74 -8.27 -8.51
N GLU A 25 5.62 -9.15 -8.04
CA GLU A 25 5.25 -10.51 -7.64
C GLU A 25 4.20 -10.51 -6.55
N LEU A 26 4.42 -9.74 -5.48
CA LEU A 26 3.49 -9.68 -4.35
C LEU A 26 2.14 -9.09 -4.73
N ALA A 27 2.12 -8.15 -5.66
CA ALA A 27 0.87 -7.51 -6.10
C ALA A 27 0.21 -8.23 -7.28
N GLY A 28 0.82 -9.33 -7.76
CA GLY A 28 0.21 -10.13 -8.81
C GLY A 28 0.25 -9.51 -10.20
N MET A 29 1.32 -8.80 -10.52
CA MET A 29 1.48 -8.17 -11.84
C MET A 29 2.89 -8.41 -12.38
N SER A 30 3.10 -8.11 -13.67
CA SER A 30 4.41 -8.27 -14.28
C SER A 30 5.36 -7.14 -13.86
N LYS A 31 6.64 -7.43 -13.82
CA LYS A 31 7.68 -6.44 -13.56
C LYS A 31 7.63 -5.31 -14.59
N SER A 32 7.43 -5.66 -15.86
CA SER A 32 7.35 -4.66 -16.94
C SER A 32 6.20 -3.69 -16.74
N TYR A 33 5.05 -4.21 -16.34
CA TYR A 33 3.88 -3.37 -16.09
C TYR A 33 4.13 -2.42 -14.93
N LEU A 34 4.69 -2.93 -13.83
CA LEU A 34 4.99 -2.09 -12.67
C LEU A 34 6.03 -1.03 -13.02
N TRP A 35 7.05 -1.40 -13.80
CA TRP A 35 8.05 -0.44 -14.27
C TRP A 35 7.38 0.71 -15.03
N GLU A 36 6.43 0.39 -15.90
CA GLU A 36 5.72 1.42 -16.65
C GLU A 36 4.89 2.31 -15.74
N LEU A 37 4.24 1.74 -14.71
CA LEU A 37 3.50 2.54 -13.75
C LEU A 37 4.39 3.54 -13.00
N GLU A 38 5.62 3.13 -12.68
CA GLU A 38 6.55 4.00 -11.96
C GLU A 38 7.20 5.06 -12.86
N ASN A 39 7.36 4.78 -14.15
CA ASN A 39 8.21 5.59 -15.01
C ASN A 39 7.51 6.27 -16.18
N ARG A 40 6.30 5.88 -16.53
CA ARG A 40 5.59 6.45 -17.68
C ARG A 40 4.30 7.15 -17.29
N GLU A 41 4.03 8.28 -17.94
CA GLU A 41 2.85 9.10 -17.64
C GLU A 41 1.55 8.52 -18.17
N SER A 42 1.62 7.71 -19.19
CA SER A 42 0.42 7.22 -19.89
C SER A 42 -0.30 6.08 -19.19
N GLN A 43 0.30 5.50 -18.17
CA GLN A 43 -0.27 4.33 -17.52
C GLN A 43 -1.14 4.70 -16.34
N ARG A 44 -2.38 4.22 -16.38
CA ARG A 44 -3.30 4.34 -15.24
C ARG A 44 -3.72 2.95 -14.82
N PRO A 45 -3.36 2.53 -13.61
CA PRO A 45 -3.78 1.21 -13.15
C PRO A 45 -5.27 1.19 -12.85
N SER A 46 -5.88 0.01 -12.98
CA SER A 46 -7.26 -0.18 -12.54
C SER A 46 -7.33 -0.02 -11.01
N ALA A 47 -8.53 0.22 -10.50
CA ALA A 47 -8.75 0.29 -9.06
C ALA A 47 -8.28 -0.99 -8.37
N GLU A 48 -8.52 -2.14 -8.98
CA GLU A 48 -8.10 -3.44 -8.45
C GLU A 48 -6.59 -3.54 -8.33
N LYS A 49 -5.85 -3.14 -9.36
CA LYS A 49 -4.38 -3.19 -9.35
C LYS A 49 -3.80 -2.19 -8.35
N LEU A 50 -4.40 -1.00 -8.29
CA LEU A 50 -3.96 0.01 -7.34
C LEU A 50 -4.18 -0.46 -5.90
N THR A 51 -5.32 -1.09 -5.63
CA THR A 51 -5.61 -1.67 -4.31
C THR A 51 -4.60 -2.77 -3.96
N ALA A 52 -4.25 -3.63 -4.92
CA ALA A 52 -3.27 -4.68 -4.68
C ALA A 52 -1.91 -4.10 -4.29
N LEU A 53 -1.46 -3.06 -4.98
CA LEU A 53 -0.21 -2.38 -4.64
C LEU A 53 -0.29 -1.72 -3.27
N ALA A 54 -1.38 -1.04 -2.98
CA ALA A 54 -1.58 -0.37 -1.70
C ALA A 54 -1.57 -1.36 -0.54
N ASP A 55 -2.20 -2.50 -0.71
CA ASP A 55 -2.23 -3.55 0.32
C ASP A 55 -0.81 -4.06 0.63
N VAL A 56 0.00 -4.30 -0.40
CA VAL A 56 1.40 -4.73 -0.20
C VAL A 56 2.22 -3.64 0.49
N LEU A 57 1.99 -2.39 0.09
CA LEU A 57 2.76 -1.26 0.62
C LEU A 57 2.25 -0.74 1.95
N GLY A 58 1.12 -1.26 2.44
CA GLY A 58 0.58 -0.90 3.75
C GLY A 58 0.02 0.49 3.84
N VAL A 59 -0.65 0.95 2.78
CA VAL A 59 -1.24 2.28 2.71
C VAL A 59 -2.58 2.20 1.98
N ALA A 60 -3.50 3.14 2.28
CA ALA A 60 -4.78 3.18 1.57
C ALA A 60 -4.58 3.58 0.11
N ALA A 61 -5.33 2.96 -0.80
CA ALA A 61 -5.21 3.22 -2.23
C ALA A 61 -5.44 4.68 -2.59
N VAL A 62 -6.30 5.38 -1.84
CA VAL A 62 -6.61 6.79 -2.08
C VAL A 62 -5.36 7.68 -1.99
N PHE A 63 -4.36 7.27 -1.21
CA PHE A 63 -3.09 8.01 -1.13
C PHE A 63 -2.48 8.22 -2.52
N PHE A 64 -2.56 7.20 -3.37
CA PHE A 64 -1.96 7.26 -4.71
C PHE A 64 -2.76 8.13 -5.67
N ILE A 65 -4.01 8.43 -5.34
CA ILE A 65 -4.90 9.24 -6.18
C ILE A 65 -4.88 10.71 -5.77
N GLU A 66 -4.68 10.99 -4.48
CA GLU A 66 -4.66 12.37 -3.97
C GLU A 66 -3.43 13.12 -4.45
N ASP A 67 -3.65 14.36 -4.91
CA ASP A 67 -2.56 15.19 -5.45
C ASP A 67 -1.82 15.97 -4.37
N ASP A 68 -2.45 16.21 -3.24
CA ASP A 68 -1.93 17.08 -2.18
C ASP A 68 -1.03 16.40 -1.16
N ALA A 69 -0.99 15.07 -1.13
CA ALA A 69 -0.18 14.32 -0.16
C ALA A 69 1.02 13.68 -0.86
N ARG A 70 2.23 13.99 -0.40
CA ARG A 70 3.46 13.38 -0.92
C ARG A 70 3.90 12.16 -0.12
N ALA A 71 3.50 12.11 1.14
CA ALA A 71 3.77 10.99 2.03
C ALA A 71 2.46 10.54 2.67
N PRO A 72 2.35 9.26 3.06
CA PRO A 72 1.13 8.78 3.70
C PRO A 72 0.87 9.56 4.99
N GLU A 73 -0.36 10.00 5.15
CA GLU A 73 -0.82 10.60 6.39
C GLU A 73 -1.33 9.51 7.33
N GLU A 74 -1.52 9.86 8.58
CA GLU A 74 -2.02 8.91 9.59
C GLU A 74 -3.30 8.22 9.14
N LYS A 75 -4.23 8.97 8.52
CA LYS A 75 -5.47 8.38 7.99
C LYS A 75 -5.23 7.27 6.97
N HIS A 76 -4.20 7.39 6.15
CA HIS A 76 -3.87 6.38 5.15
C HIS A 76 -3.36 5.09 5.80
N LEU A 77 -2.56 5.25 6.83
CA LEU A 77 -2.00 4.12 7.58
C LEU A 77 -3.08 3.41 8.40
N ASP A 78 -3.95 4.18 9.03
CA ASP A 78 -5.05 3.65 9.83
C ASP A 78 -6.02 2.85 8.97
N GLU A 79 -6.37 3.37 7.80
CA GLU A 79 -7.27 2.69 6.89
C GLU A 79 -6.66 1.37 6.38
N ALA A 80 -5.37 1.38 6.05
CA ALA A 80 -4.67 0.17 5.62
C ALA A 80 -4.63 -0.87 6.75
N PHE A 81 -4.35 -0.43 7.98
CA PHE A 81 -4.36 -1.31 9.14
C PHE A 81 -5.73 -1.95 9.34
N PHE A 82 -6.77 -1.15 9.30
CA PHE A 82 -8.15 -1.65 9.48
C PHE A 82 -8.51 -2.67 8.41
N ARG A 83 -8.14 -2.41 7.17
CA ARG A 83 -8.37 -3.32 6.07
C ARG A 83 -7.64 -4.66 6.30
N GLY A 84 -6.38 -4.59 6.72
CA GLY A 84 -5.61 -5.79 7.06
C GLY A 84 -6.23 -6.58 8.20
N TYR A 85 -6.68 -5.86 9.23
CA TYR A 85 -7.35 -6.48 10.37
C TYR A 85 -8.63 -7.22 9.93
N GLN A 86 -9.42 -6.61 9.05
CA GLN A 86 -10.65 -7.23 8.56
C GLN A 86 -10.41 -8.55 7.82
N SER A 87 -9.25 -8.70 7.21
CA SER A 87 -8.91 -9.91 6.45
C SER A 87 -8.42 -11.08 7.31
N LEU A 88 -8.17 -10.83 8.60
CA LEU A 88 -7.68 -11.87 9.51
C LEU A 88 -8.82 -12.80 9.96
N ASP A 89 -8.43 -14.03 10.34
CA ASP A 89 -9.40 -14.95 10.93
C ASP A 89 -9.77 -14.51 12.36
N PRO A 90 -10.86 -15.08 12.95
CA PRO A 90 -11.30 -14.68 14.28
C PRO A 90 -10.23 -14.84 15.37
N ALA A 91 -9.40 -15.88 15.29
CA ALA A 91 -8.38 -16.12 16.32
C ALA A 91 -7.30 -15.02 16.27
N ALA A 92 -6.86 -14.65 15.07
CA ALA A 92 -5.87 -13.59 14.91
C ALA A 92 -6.42 -12.23 15.35
N LYS A 93 -7.69 -11.96 15.03
CA LYS A 93 -8.35 -10.73 15.46
C LYS A 93 -8.39 -10.62 16.99
N GLU A 94 -8.70 -11.73 17.65
CA GLU A 94 -8.75 -11.76 19.11
C GLU A 94 -7.39 -11.46 19.73
N GLN A 95 -6.32 -12.01 19.15
CA GLN A 95 -4.96 -11.73 19.61
C GLN A 95 -4.61 -10.26 19.48
N LEU A 96 -4.97 -9.63 18.36
CA LEU A 96 -4.73 -8.21 18.17
C LEU A 96 -5.51 -7.35 19.16
N ARG A 97 -6.75 -7.74 19.45
CA ARG A 97 -7.57 -7.02 20.44
C ARG A 97 -6.90 -7.06 21.82
N LYS A 98 -6.35 -8.19 22.21
CA LYS A 98 -5.64 -8.33 23.48
C LYS A 98 -4.41 -7.42 23.54
N ILE A 99 -3.65 -7.37 22.45
CA ILE A 99 -2.48 -6.50 22.37
C ILE A 99 -2.91 -5.04 22.50
N LEU A 100 -3.94 -4.64 21.78
CA LEU A 100 -4.47 -3.29 21.85
C LEU A 100 -4.92 -2.92 23.26
N ASP A 101 -5.62 -3.83 23.94
CA ASP A 101 -6.07 -3.61 25.31
C ASP A 101 -4.91 -3.39 26.25
N ALA A 102 -3.81 -4.12 26.05
CA ALA A 102 -2.61 -3.94 26.86
C ALA A 102 -2.06 -2.51 26.76
N PHE A 103 -2.05 -1.95 25.54
CA PHE A 103 -1.63 -0.58 25.33
C PHE A 103 -2.57 0.44 25.97
N LYS A 104 -3.87 0.18 25.93
CA LYS A 104 -4.85 1.08 26.53
C LYS A 104 -4.78 1.15 28.04
N LYS A 105 -4.32 0.09 28.67
CA LYS A 105 -4.26 0.00 30.14
C LYS A 105 -2.97 0.58 30.74
N SER A 106 -2.02 0.91 29.89
CA SER A 106 -0.73 1.44 30.38
C SER A 106 -0.75 2.95 30.59
#